data_a68826a924215742bb2d632bd4731f14
#
_entry.id   a68826a924215742bb2d632bd4731f14
#
_cell.length_a   1.000
_cell.length_b   1.000
_cell.length_c   1.000
_cell.angle_alpha   90.00
_cell.angle_beta   90.00
_cell.angle_gamma   90.00
#
_symmetry.space_group_name_H-M   'P 1'
#
loop_
_entity.id
_entity.type
_entity.pdbx_description
1 polymer ?
#
loop_
_entity_poly.entity_id
_entity_poly.type
_entity_poly.pdbx_seq_one_letter_code
_entity_poly.pdbx_strand_id
1 'polypeptide(L)'
;IWRTSQTVSQICNMPIPANKAIVGTGAFAHSSGIHQDGVLKNRENYEIMTPESIGLNQVQLNLTSRSGRAAVKHRMEEMGYQESDYNLDHLYDAFLKLADKKGQVFDYDLEALAFINKQQEEAEHFRLDYFNVQSGSSDIATASIKLVCGDEIKTEAANGNGPVDAIYQAINRVTDYNIELVKYGLSAKGHGKDALGQVDIVVDYNGRRFHGVGLATDIVESSAKAMVHVLNNIWRAAEVEKELQRKAQNKENNKETV
;
A
#
# COMPACT_ATOMS: atom_id res chain seq x y z
N ILE A 1 -10.47 -0.05 -25.69
CA ILE A 1 -11.13 -1.26 -25.15
C ILE A 1 -11.36 -1.09 -23.64
N TRP A 2 -10.32 -0.80 -22.87
CA TRP A 2 -10.42 -0.64 -21.40
C TRP A 2 -11.45 0.40 -20.98
N ARG A 3 -11.34 1.64 -21.49
CA ARG A 3 -12.24 2.76 -21.16
C ARG A 3 -13.71 2.41 -21.44
N THR A 4 -14.00 1.84 -22.62
CA THR A 4 -15.37 1.42 -23.01
C THR A 4 -15.91 0.37 -22.03
N SER A 5 -15.10 -0.63 -21.67
CA SER A 5 -15.51 -1.68 -20.73
C SER A 5 -15.84 -1.09 -19.35
N GLN A 6 -15.04 -0.15 -18.85
CA GLN A 6 -15.33 0.54 -17.59
C GLN A 6 -16.64 1.35 -17.65
N THR A 7 -16.85 2.09 -18.76
CA THR A 7 -18.09 2.85 -18.94
C THR A 7 -19.32 1.94 -18.97
N VAL A 8 -19.26 0.84 -19.71
CA VAL A 8 -20.37 -0.14 -19.75
C VAL A 8 -20.62 -0.74 -18.38
N SER A 9 -19.56 -1.13 -17.66
CA SER A 9 -19.65 -1.65 -16.30
C SER A 9 -20.40 -0.69 -15.36
N GLN A 10 -20.06 0.60 -15.44
CA GLN A 10 -20.71 1.64 -14.64
C GLN A 10 -22.19 1.85 -15.03
N ILE A 11 -22.48 1.95 -16.33
CA ILE A 11 -23.87 2.18 -16.80
C ILE A 11 -24.76 0.99 -16.47
N CYS A 12 -24.26 -0.22 -16.65
CA CYS A 12 -25.02 -1.45 -16.42
C CYS A 12 -25.02 -1.89 -14.95
N ASN A 13 -24.25 -1.21 -14.08
CA ASN A 13 -24.00 -1.63 -12.69
C ASN A 13 -23.52 -3.08 -12.59
N MET A 14 -22.70 -3.52 -13.53
CA MET A 14 -22.13 -4.87 -13.59
C MET A 14 -20.61 -4.77 -13.43
N PRO A 15 -20.05 -5.07 -12.25
CA PRO A 15 -18.61 -4.98 -12.03
C PRO A 15 -17.86 -6.00 -12.91
N ILE A 16 -16.74 -5.57 -13.49
CA ILE A 16 -15.87 -6.44 -14.28
C ILE A 16 -15.13 -7.37 -13.33
N PRO A 17 -15.27 -8.70 -13.45
CA PRO A 17 -14.51 -9.64 -12.65
C PRO A 17 -13.01 -9.48 -12.89
N ALA A 18 -12.19 -9.63 -11.85
CA ALA A 18 -10.74 -9.49 -11.95
C ALA A 18 -10.10 -10.43 -12.99
N ASN A 19 -10.68 -11.62 -13.18
CA ASN A 19 -10.23 -12.62 -14.14
C ASN A 19 -10.87 -12.49 -15.54
N LYS A 20 -11.60 -11.42 -15.83
CA LYS A 20 -12.18 -11.20 -17.16
C LYS A 20 -11.05 -11.02 -18.17
N ALA A 21 -11.08 -11.81 -19.24
CA ALA A 21 -10.11 -11.70 -20.33
C ALA A 21 -10.03 -10.25 -20.85
N ILE A 22 -8.83 -9.79 -21.14
CA ILE A 22 -8.48 -8.48 -21.72
C ILE A 22 -8.71 -7.29 -20.75
N VAL A 23 -9.84 -7.21 -20.07
CA VAL A 23 -10.28 -6.01 -19.31
C VAL A 23 -10.36 -6.21 -17.81
N GLY A 24 -10.15 -7.43 -17.31
CA GLY A 24 -10.07 -7.69 -15.88
C GLY A 24 -8.78 -7.13 -15.28
N THR A 25 -8.80 -6.76 -14.02
CA THR A 25 -7.62 -6.21 -13.31
C THR A 25 -6.46 -7.21 -13.25
N GLY A 26 -6.75 -8.52 -13.34
CA GLY A 26 -5.76 -9.60 -13.38
C GLY A 26 -5.34 -10.04 -14.79
N ALA A 27 -5.88 -9.42 -15.86
CA ALA A 27 -5.64 -9.91 -17.23
C ALA A 27 -4.16 -9.87 -17.66
N PHE A 28 -3.39 -8.92 -17.10
CA PHE A 28 -1.96 -8.75 -17.35
C PHE A 28 -1.12 -8.95 -16.09
N ALA A 29 -1.71 -9.49 -15.03
CA ALA A 29 -1.00 -9.73 -13.79
C ALA A 29 -0.37 -11.13 -13.79
N HIS A 30 0.95 -11.18 -13.66
CA HIS A 30 1.71 -12.42 -13.57
C HIS A 30 2.17 -12.64 -12.12
N SER A 31 1.62 -13.63 -11.43
CA SER A 31 1.96 -13.96 -10.04
C SER A 31 2.89 -15.17 -9.90
N SER A 32 3.01 -15.99 -10.93
CA SER A 32 3.90 -17.17 -10.95
C SER A 32 5.32 -16.78 -11.34
N GLY A 33 6.33 -17.25 -10.61
CA GLY A 33 7.73 -16.95 -10.88
C GLY A 33 8.18 -17.34 -12.30
N ILE A 34 7.68 -18.48 -12.85
CA ILE A 34 8.00 -18.92 -14.22
C ILE A 34 7.39 -17.94 -15.25
N HIS A 35 6.16 -17.48 -15.04
CA HIS A 35 5.52 -16.53 -15.93
C HIS A 35 6.21 -15.17 -15.86
N GLN A 36 6.55 -14.72 -14.66
CA GLN A 36 7.28 -13.46 -14.46
C GLN A 36 8.65 -13.49 -15.15
N ASP A 37 9.43 -14.55 -14.97
CA ASP A 37 10.72 -14.73 -15.65
C ASP A 37 10.57 -14.78 -17.17
N GLY A 38 9.53 -15.45 -17.68
CA GLY A 38 9.24 -15.52 -19.11
C GLY A 38 8.87 -14.16 -19.71
N VAL A 39 8.04 -13.36 -19.01
CA VAL A 39 7.67 -12.00 -19.43
C VAL A 39 8.87 -11.06 -19.41
N LEU A 40 9.74 -11.18 -18.39
CA LEU A 40 10.97 -10.38 -18.29
C LEU A 40 11.95 -10.68 -19.43
N LYS A 41 12.01 -11.92 -19.89
CA LYS A 41 12.87 -12.33 -21.03
C LYS A 41 12.28 -11.90 -22.36
N ASN A 42 11.00 -12.12 -22.59
CA ASN A 42 10.25 -11.66 -23.75
C ASN A 42 8.74 -11.63 -23.43
N ARG A 43 8.14 -10.44 -23.46
CA ARG A 43 6.71 -10.23 -23.17
C ARG A 43 5.79 -11.03 -24.11
N GLU A 44 6.16 -11.19 -25.37
CA GLU A 44 5.38 -11.94 -26.36
C GLU A 44 5.15 -13.41 -26.00
N ASN A 45 5.94 -13.98 -25.07
CA ASN A 45 5.75 -15.35 -24.61
C ASN A 45 4.40 -15.57 -23.92
N TYR A 46 3.83 -14.51 -23.30
CA TYR A 46 2.62 -14.61 -22.50
C TYR A 46 1.59 -13.51 -22.81
N GLU A 47 1.96 -12.47 -23.54
CA GLU A 47 1.10 -11.34 -23.85
C GLU A 47 0.85 -11.24 -25.36
N ILE A 48 -0.32 -11.70 -25.81
CA ILE A 48 -0.78 -11.51 -27.22
C ILE A 48 -1.12 -10.04 -27.49
N MET A 49 -1.55 -9.32 -26.44
CA MET A 49 -1.90 -7.90 -26.47
C MET A 49 -1.16 -7.19 -25.33
N THR A 50 -0.62 -6.01 -25.61
CA THR A 50 0.01 -5.22 -24.53
C THR A 50 -1.05 -4.41 -23.78
N PRO A 51 -0.84 -4.10 -22.50
CA PRO A 51 -1.73 -3.25 -21.71
C PRO A 51 -2.01 -1.91 -22.41
N GLU A 52 -0.99 -1.30 -22.96
CA GLU A 52 -1.08 -0.01 -23.69
C GLU A 52 -1.98 -0.12 -24.91
N SER A 53 -1.96 -1.24 -25.64
CA SER A 53 -2.78 -1.46 -26.86
C SER A 53 -4.28 -1.45 -26.56
N ILE A 54 -4.68 -1.74 -25.32
CA ILE A 54 -6.07 -1.69 -24.90
C ILE A 54 -6.43 -0.41 -24.13
N GLY A 55 -5.44 0.47 -23.90
CA GLY A 55 -5.59 1.73 -23.16
C GLY A 55 -5.42 1.62 -21.65
N LEU A 56 -4.66 0.62 -21.18
CA LEU A 56 -4.26 0.46 -19.78
C LEU A 56 -2.83 0.99 -19.60
N ASN A 57 -2.65 2.03 -18.81
CA ASN A 57 -1.38 2.76 -18.75
C ASN A 57 -0.31 2.16 -17.81
N GLN A 58 -0.65 1.22 -16.95
CA GLN A 58 0.30 0.54 -16.04
C GLN A 58 -0.17 -0.85 -15.66
N VAL A 59 0.71 -1.82 -15.78
CA VAL A 59 0.60 -3.13 -15.12
C VAL A 59 1.64 -3.18 -14.02
N GLN A 60 1.19 -3.27 -12.78
CA GLN A 60 2.10 -3.51 -11.66
C GLN A 60 2.38 -5.00 -11.56
N LEU A 61 3.66 -5.36 -11.50
CA LEU A 61 4.08 -6.69 -11.07
C LEU A 61 3.65 -6.87 -9.60
N ASN A 62 2.64 -7.69 -9.38
CA ASN A 62 2.19 -8.01 -8.02
C ASN A 62 3.16 -9.02 -7.40
N LEU A 63 3.90 -8.60 -6.39
CA LEU A 63 4.76 -9.47 -5.62
C LEU A 63 3.94 -10.21 -4.56
N THR A 64 3.95 -11.54 -4.66
CA THR A 64 3.23 -12.47 -3.77
C THR A 64 4.16 -13.61 -3.36
N SER A 65 3.74 -14.47 -2.45
CA SER A 65 4.51 -15.66 -2.05
C SER A 65 4.88 -16.62 -3.22
N ARG A 66 4.26 -16.43 -4.39
CA ARG A 66 4.57 -17.17 -5.62
C ARG A 66 5.61 -16.49 -6.51
N SER A 67 6.00 -15.27 -6.20
CA SER A 67 7.02 -14.53 -6.95
C SER A 67 8.41 -15.08 -6.65
N GLY A 68 9.20 -15.28 -7.71
CA GLY A 68 10.57 -15.80 -7.59
C GLY A 68 11.59 -14.70 -7.26
N ARG A 69 12.84 -15.12 -6.95
CA ARG A 69 13.98 -14.22 -6.67
C ARG A 69 14.22 -13.22 -7.80
N ALA A 70 14.08 -13.65 -9.05
CA ALA A 70 14.26 -12.79 -10.22
C ALA A 70 13.27 -11.61 -10.22
N ALA A 71 12.01 -11.84 -9.84
CA ALA A 71 11.01 -10.79 -9.77
C ALA A 71 11.30 -9.78 -8.64
N VAL A 72 11.74 -10.26 -7.47
CA VAL A 72 12.14 -9.39 -6.35
C VAL A 72 13.37 -8.56 -6.74
N LYS A 73 14.38 -9.18 -7.33
CA LYS A 73 15.58 -8.48 -7.83
C LYS A 73 15.22 -7.42 -8.85
N HIS A 74 14.45 -7.78 -9.87
CA HIS A 74 14.00 -6.85 -10.91
C HIS A 74 13.24 -5.66 -10.32
N ARG A 75 12.37 -5.90 -9.33
CA ARG A 75 11.63 -4.81 -8.68
C ARG A 75 12.56 -3.88 -7.90
N MET A 76 13.57 -4.40 -7.23
CA MET A 76 14.59 -3.58 -6.56
C MET A 76 15.39 -2.74 -7.58
N GLU A 77 15.73 -3.31 -8.73
CA GLU A 77 16.40 -2.61 -9.83
C GLU A 77 15.52 -1.49 -10.42
N GLU A 78 14.21 -1.75 -10.62
CA GLU A 78 13.25 -0.71 -11.06
C GLU A 78 13.12 0.45 -10.06
N MET A 79 13.27 0.18 -8.76
CA MET A 79 13.33 1.20 -7.71
C MET A 79 14.68 1.92 -7.63
N GLY A 80 15.67 1.52 -8.45
CA GLY A 80 16.98 2.16 -8.55
C GLY A 80 18.06 1.55 -7.64
N TYR A 81 17.80 0.44 -6.97
CA TYR A 81 18.78 -0.24 -6.11
C TYR A 81 19.59 -1.25 -6.90
N GLN A 82 20.91 -1.31 -6.61
CA GLN A 82 21.82 -2.28 -7.19
C GLN A 82 21.98 -3.50 -6.27
N GLU A 83 22.33 -4.64 -6.83
CA GLU A 83 22.54 -5.89 -6.07
C GLU A 83 23.64 -5.77 -4.98
N SER A 84 24.54 -4.79 -5.11
CA SER A 84 25.55 -4.43 -4.10
C SER A 84 25.00 -3.74 -2.86
N ASP A 85 23.78 -3.18 -2.91
CA ASP A 85 23.21 -2.35 -1.86
C ASP A 85 22.50 -3.17 -0.78
N TYR A 86 22.12 -4.42 -1.11
CA TYR A 86 21.39 -5.32 -0.23
C TYR A 86 21.80 -6.78 -0.45
N ASN A 87 21.44 -7.66 0.49
CA ASN A 87 21.64 -9.10 0.32
C ASN A 87 20.36 -9.73 -0.22
N LEU A 88 20.38 -10.18 -1.48
CA LEU A 88 19.22 -10.74 -2.18
C LEU A 88 18.67 -12.01 -1.49
N ASP A 89 19.51 -12.89 -0.98
CA ASP A 89 19.06 -14.13 -0.32
C ASP A 89 18.33 -13.80 0.99
N HIS A 90 18.89 -12.90 1.79
CA HIS A 90 18.27 -12.42 3.01
C HIS A 90 16.94 -11.70 2.75
N LEU A 91 16.92 -10.81 1.74
CA LEU A 91 15.71 -10.09 1.32
C LEU A 91 14.64 -11.07 0.86
N TYR A 92 15.00 -12.07 0.06
CA TYR A 92 14.04 -13.03 -0.47
C TYR A 92 13.43 -13.91 0.62
N ASP A 93 14.21 -14.37 1.59
CA ASP A 93 13.72 -15.15 2.73
C ASP A 93 12.77 -14.33 3.63
N ALA A 94 13.08 -13.07 3.85
CA ALA A 94 12.21 -12.14 4.59
C ALA A 94 10.93 -11.83 3.78
N PHE A 95 11.07 -11.59 2.48
CA PHE A 95 9.97 -11.39 1.54
C PHE A 95 8.96 -12.54 1.56
N LEU A 96 9.41 -13.79 1.49
CA LEU A 96 8.51 -14.95 1.54
C LEU A 96 7.70 -14.99 2.83
N LYS A 97 8.35 -14.75 3.98
CA LYS A 97 7.67 -14.72 5.29
C LYS A 97 6.62 -13.61 5.38
N LEU A 98 6.93 -12.44 4.82
CA LEU A 98 5.99 -11.32 4.79
C LEU A 98 4.84 -11.60 3.82
N ALA A 99 5.14 -12.12 2.62
CA ALA A 99 4.15 -12.44 1.60
C ALA A 99 3.14 -13.51 2.05
N ASP A 100 3.57 -14.49 2.82
CA ASP A 100 2.68 -15.50 3.40
C ASP A 100 1.70 -14.90 4.42
N LYS A 101 2.12 -13.89 5.17
CA LYS A 101 1.27 -13.18 6.15
C LYS A 101 0.37 -12.15 5.49
N LYS A 102 0.91 -11.35 4.57
CA LYS A 102 0.26 -10.15 4.01
C LYS A 102 -0.47 -10.42 2.69
N GLY A 103 -0.10 -11.50 1.98
CA GLY A 103 -0.63 -11.87 0.66
C GLY A 103 0.07 -11.11 -0.47
N GLN A 104 0.09 -9.79 -0.45
CA GLN A 104 0.76 -8.93 -1.43
C GLN A 104 1.81 -8.06 -0.75
N VAL A 105 2.99 -7.97 -1.36
CA VAL A 105 4.12 -7.15 -0.90
C VAL A 105 4.31 -5.98 -1.84
N PHE A 106 4.51 -4.80 -1.30
CA PHE A 106 4.66 -3.54 -2.01
C PHE A 106 6.11 -3.05 -1.95
N ASP A 107 6.43 -2.02 -2.73
CA ASP A 107 7.77 -1.45 -2.83
C ASP A 107 8.34 -1.02 -1.49
N TYR A 108 7.56 -0.29 -0.70
CA TYR A 108 7.97 0.16 0.63
C TYR A 108 8.20 -1.00 1.62
N ASP A 109 7.53 -2.14 1.42
CA ASP A 109 7.80 -3.36 2.20
C ASP A 109 9.17 -3.95 1.83
N LEU A 110 9.49 -4.02 0.53
CA LEU A 110 10.80 -4.50 0.07
C LEU A 110 11.93 -3.62 0.57
N GLU A 111 11.76 -2.30 0.52
CA GLU A 111 12.72 -1.34 1.04
C GLU A 111 12.92 -1.54 2.55
N ALA A 112 11.84 -1.70 3.31
CA ALA A 112 11.92 -1.97 4.74
C ALA A 112 12.67 -3.26 5.04
N LEU A 113 12.36 -4.36 4.35
CA LEU A 113 13.05 -5.66 4.49
C LEU A 113 14.54 -5.59 4.11
N ALA A 114 14.89 -4.77 3.12
CA ALA A 114 16.27 -4.64 2.65
C ALA A 114 17.16 -3.77 3.57
N PHE A 115 16.59 -2.72 4.18
CA PHE A 115 17.38 -1.64 4.78
C PHE A 115 17.10 -1.36 6.26
N ILE A 116 15.97 -1.83 6.83
CA ILE A 116 15.61 -1.62 8.24
C ILE A 116 15.90 -2.86 9.08
N ASN A 117 16.29 -2.65 10.33
CA ASN A 117 16.46 -3.72 11.31
C ASN A 117 15.09 -4.26 11.79
N LYS A 118 15.00 -5.58 12.07
CA LYS A 118 13.76 -6.26 12.49
C LYS A 118 12.99 -5.59 13.64
N GLN A 119 13.68 -4.94 14.57
CA GLN A 119 13.04 -4.26 15.70
C GLN A 119 12.27 -3.00 15.28
N GLN A 120 12.70 -2.33 14.21
CA GLN A 120 12.02 -1.16 13.65
C GLN A 120 10.93 -1.54 12.65
N GLU A 121 11.03 -2.71 12.03
CA GLU A 121 10.04 -3.23 11.07
C GLU A 121 8.69 -3.55 11.75
N GLU A 122 8.71 -4.03 12.99
CA GLU A 122 7.52 -4.38 13.77
C GLU A 122 6.96 -3.22 14.60
N ALA A 123 7.67 -2.09 14.69
CA ALA A 123 7.24 -0.95 15.48
C ALA A 123 6.07 -0.20 14.82
N GLU A 124 4.94 -0.13 15.52
CA GLU A 124 3.85 0.77 15.18
C GLU A 124 4.14 2.15 15.78
N HIS A 125 4.57 3.08 14.92
CA HIS A 125 4.81 4.48 15.33
C HIS A 125 3.50 5.23 15.58
N PHE A 126 2.48 4.93 14.76
CA PHE A 126 1.14 5.50 14.92
C PHE A 126 0.17 4.44 15.41
N ARG A 127 -0.59 4.78 16.47
CA ARG A 127 -1.66 3.93 17.00
C ARG A 127 -2.88 4.79 17.34
N LEU A 128 -4.04 4.38 16.86
CA LEU A 128 -5.31 5.01 17.19
C LEU A 128 -5.70 4.62 18.62
N ASP A 129 -5.72 5.58 19.53
CA ASP A 129 -6.10 5.37 20.93
C ASP A 129 -7.60 5.59 21.13
N TYR A 130 -8.15 6.62 20.46
CA TYR A 130 -9.55 6.99 20.56
C TYR A 130 -10.02 7.70 19.31
N PHE A 131 -11.27 7.47 18.95
CA PHE A 131 -12.00 8.32 18.01
C PHE A 131 -13.46 8.46 18.42
N ASN A 132 -14.06 9.57 18.08
CA ASN A 132 -15.50 9.81 18.17
C ASN A 132 -15.95 10.51 16.89
N VAL A 133 -17.11 10.11 16.37
CA VAL A 133 -17.69 10.70 15.17
C VAL A 133 -19.14 11.02 15.43
N GLN A 134 -19.53 12.25 15.09
CA GLN A 134 -20.91 12.70 15.04
C GLN A 134 -21.26 12.97 13.58
N SER A 135 -22.32 12.33 13.10
CA SER A 135 -22.79 12.48 11.72
C SER A 135 -24.29 12.27 11.67
N GLY A 136 -24.98 13.11 10.93
CA GLY A 136 -26.42 13.06 10.74
C GLY A 136 -26.82 13.70 9.42
N SER A 137 -28.08 13.54 9.02
CA SER A 137 -28.60 14.08 7.76
C SER A 137 -28.66 15.62 7.73
N SER A 138 -28.68 16.24 8.90
CA SER A 138 -28.80 17.71 9.07
C SER A 138 -27.54 18.36 9.64
N ASP A 139 -26.57 17.56 10.03
CA ASP A 139 -25.39 18.02 10.75
C ASP A 139 -24.12 17.81 9.92
N ILE A 140 -23.19 18.73 10.05
CA ILE A 140 -21.85 18.57 9.47
C ILE A 140 -21.15 17.43 10.21
N ALA A 141 -20.69 16.41 9.48
CA ALA A 141 -19.93 15.33 10.07
C ALA A 141 -18.66 15.87 10.75
N THR A 142 -18.48 15.53 12.01
CA THR A 142 -17.32 15.92 12.82
C THR A 142 -16.68 14.70 13.43
N ALA A 143 -15.36 14.68 13.47
CA ALA A 143 -14.59 13.63 14.14
C ALA A 143 -13.59 14.24 15.11
N SER A 144 -13.42 13.62 16.26
CA SER A 144 -12.30 13.85 17.18
C SER A 144 -11.50 12.56 17.33
N ILE A 145 -10.18 12.68 17.29
CA ILE A 145 -9.28 11.56 17.40
C ILE A 145 -8.21 11.80 18.44
N LYS A 146 -7.69 10.72 18.98
CA LYS A 146 -6.49 10.67 19.81
C LYS A 146 -5.54 9.65 19.21
N LEU A 147 -4.40 10.12 18.77
CA LEU A 147 -3.37 9.33 18.10
C LEU A 147 -2.11 9.30 18.96
N VAL A 148 -1.59 8.11 19.18
CA VAL A 148 -0.25 7.93 19.74
C VAL A 148 0.73 7.99 18.57
N CYS A 149 1.74 8.87 18.68
CA CYS A 149 2.78 9.10 17.68
C CYS A 149 4.16 8.87 18.34
N GLY A 150 4.69 7.65 18.27
CA GLY A 150 5.84 7.28 19.08
C GLY A 150 5.53 7.41 20.58
N ASP A 151 6.26 8.28 21.27
CA ASP A 151 6.07 8.55 22.71
C ASP A 151 5.08 9.71 22.99
N GLU A 152 4.60 10.39 21.96
CA GLU A 152 3.69 11.52 22.10
C GLU A 152 2.23 11.09 21.88
N ILE A 153 1.32 11.77 22.59
CA ILE A 153 -0.11 11.65 22.37
C ILE A 153 -0.62 12.97 21.79
N LYS A 154 -1.25 12.90 20.64
CA LYS A 154 -1.83 14.05 19.95
C LYS A 154 -3.34 13.89 19.81
N THR A 155 -4.06 14.99 19.96
CA THR A 155 -5.52 15.03 19.79
C THR A 155 -5.87 16.10 18.78
N GLU A 156 -6.84 15.81 17.91
CA GLU A 156 -7.30 16.72 16.88
C GLU A 156 -8.79 16.48 16.58
N ALA A 157 -9.44 17.49 16.04
CA ALA A 157 -10.80 17.40 15.56
C ALA A 157 -10.95 18.07 14.19
N ALA A 158 -11.79 17.47 13.36
CA ALA A 158 -12.08 18.00 12.03
C ALA A 158 -13.53 17.72 11.63
N ASN A 159 -13.99 18.50 10.66
CA ASN A 159 -15.24 18.25 9.95
C ASN A 159 -14.94 17.68 8.55
N GLY A 160 -15.93 17.02 7.96
CA GLY A 160 -15.81 16.44 6.62
C GLY A 160 -17.18 16.28 5.96
N ASN A 161 -17.18 15.81 4.70
CA ASN A 161 -18.39 15.52 3.92
C ASN A 161 -19.13 14.26 4.40
N GLY A 162 -18.59 13.56 5.38
CA GLY A 162 -19.14 12.36 6.01
C GLY A 162 -18.22 11.86 7.10
N PRO A 163 -18.64 10.81 7.84
CA PRO A 163 -17.90 10.32 9.01
C PRO A 163 -16.46 9.88 8.70
N VAL A 164 -16.25 9.19 7.58
CA VAL A 164 -14.92 8.73 7.17
C VAL A 164 -14.04 9.90 6.76
N ASP A 165 -14.58 10.86 5.97
CA ASP A 165 -13.82 12.05 5.57
C ASP A 165 -13.43 12.91 6.79
N ALA A 166 -14.33 13.08 7.75
CA ALA A 166 -14.04 13.82 8.99
C ALA A 166 -12.87 13.19 9.76
N ILE A 167 -12.82 11.85 9.88
CA ILE A 167 -11.69 11.14 10.50
C ILE A 167 -10.41 11.37 9.71
N TYR A 168 -10.45 11.24 8.38
CA TYR A 168 -9.26 11.39 7.55
C TYR A 168 -8.71 12.82 7.63
N GLN A 169 -9.58 13.83 7.66
CA GLN A 169 -9.18 15.21 7.89
C GLN A 169 -8.54 15.41 9.27
N ALA A 170 -9.08 14.81 10.31
CA ALA A 170 -8.51 14.88 11.65
C ALA A 170 -7.12 14.20 11.71
N ILE A 171 -6.96 13.04 11.06
CA ILE A 171 -5.68 12.32 10.97
C ILE A 171 -4.66 13.16 10.20
N ASN A 172 -5.01 13.74 9.06
CA ASN A 172 -4.11 14.59 8.29
C ASN A 172 -3.63 15.80 9.10
N ARG A 173 -4.54 16.45 9.85
CA ARG A 173 -4.18 17.60 10.69
C ARG A 173 -3.23 17.22 11.83
N VAL A 174 -3.48 16.10 12.51
CA VAL A 174 -2.68 15.70 13.68
C VAL A 174 -1.28 15.22 13.29
N THR A 175 -1.11 14.73 12.06
CA THR A 175 0.17 14.20 11.56
C THR A 175 0.93 15.18 10.66
N ASP A 176 0.28 16.26 10.22
CA ASP A 176 0.79 17.18 9.19
C ASP A 176 1.14 16.48 7.87
N TYR A 177 0.61 15.29 7.63
CA TYR A 177 0.77 14.58 6.37
C TYR A 177 -0.34 15.03 5.40
N ASN A 178 0.06 15.48 4.22
CA ASN A 178 -0.88 15.78 3.15
C ASN A 178 -1.13 14.51 2.32
N ILE A 179 -2.05 13.68 2.81
CA ILE A 179 -2.39 12.38 2.22
C ILE A 179 -3.62 12.53 1.33
N GLU A 180 -3.50 12.15 0.06
CA GLU A 180 -4.60 12.13 -0.89
C GLU A 180 -5.15 10.71 -1.04
N LEU A 181 -6.45 10.52 -0.82
CA LEU A 181 -7.12 9.24 -1.01
C LEU A 181 -7.35 8.98 -2.50
N VAL A 182 -6.69 7.96 -3.06
CA VAL A 182 -6.78 7.57 -4.48
C VAL A 182 -7.85 6.51 -4.69
N LYS A 183 -7.95 5.54 -3.76
CA LYS A 183 -8.92 4.44 -3.87
C LYS A 183 -9.43 4.07 -2.48
N TYR A 184 -10.73 3.83 -2.42
CA TYR A 184 -11.42 3.31 -1.24
C TYR A 184 -12.23 2.07 -1.64
N GLY A 185 -11.99 0.97 -0.98
CA GLY A 185 -12.70 -0.30 -1.18
C GLY A 185 -13.26 -0.81 0.13
N LEU A 186 -14.48 -1.35 0.07
CA LEU A 186 -15.16 -1.94 1.21
C LEU A 186 -15.58 -3.36 0.85
N SER A 187 -15.28 -4.30 1.74
CA SER A 187 -15.71 -5.70 1.61
C SER A 187 -16.14 -6.27 2.96
N ALA A 188 -17.13 -7.15 2.95
CA ALA A 188 -17.52 -7.89 4.16
C ALA A 188 -16.69 -9.18 4.28
N LYS A 189 -16.21 -9.47 5.48
CA LYS A 189 -15.56 -10.74 5.82
C LYS A 189 -16.41 -11.49 6.83
N GLY A 190 -16.79 -12.71 6.47
CA GLY A 190 -17.70 -13.55 7.27
C GLY A 190 -19.16 -13.40 6.86
N HIS A 191 -20.04 -13.99 7.65
CA HIS A 191 -21.47 -14.06 7.40
C HIS A 191 -22.26 -13.63 8.65
N GLY A 192 -23.45 -13.05 8.44
CA GLY A 192 -24.36 -12.69 9.51
C GLY A 192 -24.02 -11.39 10.23
N LYS A 193 -24.51 -11.25 11.46
CA LYS A 193 -24.40 -10.01 12.24
C LYS A 193 -22.99 -9.70 12.72
N ASP A 194 -22.13 -10.73 12.80
CA ASP A 194 -20.73 -10.62 13.25
C ASP A 194 -19.76 -10.47 12.08
N ALA A 195 -20.26 -10.21 10.86
CA ALA A 195 -19.41 -9.94 9.71
C ALA A 195 -18.57 -8.69 9.95
N LEU A 196 -17.25 -8.83 9.73
CA LEU A 196 -16.33 -7.70 9.83
C LEU A 196 -16.35 -6.91 8.52
N GLY A 197 -16.34 -5.58 8.63
CA GLY A 197 -16.07 -4.69 7.51
C GLY A 197 -14.57 -4.57 7.29
N GLN A 198 -14.10 -5.00 6.13
CA GLN A 198 -12.73 -4.72 5.71
C GLN A 198 -12.73 -3.50 4.80
N VAL A 199 -11.90 -2.54 5.15
CA VAL A 199 -11.62 -1.36 4.34
C VAL A 199 -10.20 -1.46 3.78
N ASP A 200 -10.10 -1.34 2.46
CA ASP A 200 -8.84 -1.32 1.71
C ASP A 200 -8.70 0.06 1.07
N ILE A 201 -7.63 0.77 1.38
CA ILE A 201 -7.37 2.10 0.81
C ILE A 201 -6.04 2.14 0.09
N VAL A 202 -5.99 2.98 -0.93
CA VAL A 202 -4.76 3.40 -1.58
C VAL A 202 -4.70 4.92 -1.48
N VAL A 203 -3.58 5.42 -1.03
CA VAL A 203 -3.35 6.86 -0.91
C VAL A 203 -2.11 7.26 -1.71
N ASP A 204 -2.06 8.52 -2.11
CA ASP A 204 -0.86 9.17 -2.61
C ASP A 204 -0.27 10.07 -1.52
N TYR A 205 1.03 9.94 -1.31
CA TYR A 205 1.81 10.81 -0.46
C TYR A 205 3.15 11.10 -1.13
N ASN A 206 3.37 12.37 -1.47
CA ASN A 206 4.57 12.83 -2.18
C ASN A 206 4.86 12.06 -3.50
N GLY A 207 3.80 11.70 -4.26
CA GLY A 207 3.92 10.97 -5.51
C GLY A 207 4.17 9.47 -5.36
N ARG A 208 4.21 8.95 -4.13
CA ARG A 208 4.30 7.51 -3.83
C ARG A 208 2.95 6.98 -3.34
N ARG A 209 2.61 5.77 -3.78
CA ARG A 209 1.37 5.11 -3.36
C ARG A 209 1.60 4.19 -2.18
N PHE A 210 0.74 4.35 -1.17
CA PHE A 210 0.72 3.49 0.01
C PHE A 210 -0.63 2.82 0.16
N HIS A 211 -0.62 1.59 0.65
CA HIS A 211 -1.81 0.79 0.87
C HIS A 211 -2.08 0.66 2.37
N GLY A 212 -3.34 0.69 2.74
CA GLY A 212 -3.77 0.45 4.10
C GLY A 212 -4.99 -0.47 4.15
N VAL A 213 -5.02 -1.30 5.17
CA VAL A 213 -6.14 -2.22 5.43
C VAL A 213 -6.56 -2.04 6.86
N GLY A 214 -7.87 -1.93 7.07
CA GLY A 214 -8.48 -1.91 8.38
C GLY A 214 -9.62 -2.92 8.46
N LEU A 215 -9.77 -3.54 9.62
CA LEU A 215 -10.77 -4.56 9.90
C LEU A 215 -11.42 -4.28 11.25
N ALA A 216 -12.74 -4.13 11.25
CA ALA A 216 -13.55 -3.98 12.46
C ALA A 216 -15.01 -4.33 12.15
N THR A 217 -15.87 -4.40 13.16
CA THR A 217 -17.31 -4.54 13.00
C THR A 217 -17.95 -3.23 12.49
N ASP A 218 -17.39 -2.09 12.86
CA ASP A 218 -17.81 -0.76 12.40
C ASP A 218 -16.94 -0.30 11.21
N ILE A 219 -17.58 0.17 10.14
CA ILE A 219 -16.91 0.62 8.91
C ILE A 219 -16.08 1.87 9.14
N VAL A 220 -16.55 2.75 10.02
CA VAL A 220 -15.84 4.00 10.34
C VAL A 220 -14.56 3.68 11.10
N GLU A 221 -14.63 2.74 12.04
CA GLU A 221 -13.45 2.22 12.75
C GLU A 221 -12.48 1.51 11.78
N SER A 222 -13.00 0.69 10.87
CA SER A 222 -12.17 0.03 9.84
C SER A 222 -11.45 1.05 8.96
N SER A 223 -12.14 2.13 8.59
CA SER A 223 -11.54 3.23 7.80
C SER A 223 -10.43 3.95 8.56
N ALA A 224 -10.66 4.25 9.85
CA ALA A 224 -9.64 4.85 10.69
C ALA A 224 -8.41 3.96 10.85
N LYS A 225 -8.60 2.66 11.09
CA LYS A 225 -7.53 1.67 11.16
C LYS A 225 -6.75 1.55 9.84
N ALA A 226 -7.45 1.57 8.70
CA ALA A 226 -6.81 1.55 7.38
C ALA A 226 -5.89 2.77 7.18
N MET A 227 -6.33 3.97 7.59
CA MET A 227 -5.52 5.17 7.50
C MET A 227 -4.31 5.12 8.44
N VAL A 228 -4.47 4.64 9.68
CA VAL A 228 -3.35 4.46 10.61
C VAL A 228 -2.34 3.45 10.07
N HIS A 229 -2.80 2.39 9.41
CA HIS A 229 -1.91 1.46 8.72
C HIS A 229 -1.11 2.15 7.61
N VAL A 230 -1.73 3.03 6.82
CA VAL A 230 -1.02 3.86 5.83
C VAL A 230 0.04 4.74 6.49
N LEU A 231 -0.30 5.42 7.58
CA LEU A 231 0.66 6.26 8.31
C LEU A 231 1.91 5.49 8.73
N ASN A 232 1.73 4.29 9.25
CA ASN A 232 2.85 3.43 9.63
C ASN A 232 3.69 3.01 8.42
N ASN A 233 3.08 2.77 7.26
CA ASN A 233 3.80 2.45 6.03
C ASN A 233 4.60 3.66 5.51
N ILE A 234 4.03 4.87 5.57
CA ILE A 234 4.73 6.11 5.22
C ILE A 234 5.91 6.35 6.16
N TRP A 235 5.70 6.18 7.46
CA TRP A 235 6.76 6.36 8.46
C TRP A 235 7.93 5.38 8.24
N ARG A 236 7.64 4.10 7.98
CA ARG A 236 8.67 3.10 7.66
C ARG A 236 9.46 3.48 6.41
N ALA A 237 8.79 3.95 5.36
CA ALA A 237 9.47 4.42 4.15
C ALA A 237 10.40 5.61 4.45
N ALA A 238 9.99 6.54 5.30
CA ALA A 238 10.83 7.66 5.72
C ALA A 238 12.04 7.21 6.55
N GLU A 239 11.89 6.19 7.41
CA GLU A 239 13.02 5.61 8.15
C GLU A 239 14.05 4.92 7.23
N VAL A 240 13.58 4.24 6.16
CA VAL A 240 14.46 3.69 5.12
C VAL A 240 15.30 4.79 4.49
N GLU A 241 14.67 5.90 4.08
CA GLU A 241 15.37 7.02 3.45
C GLU A 241 16.45 7.62 4.38
N LYS A 242 16.14 7.76 5.68
CA LYS A 242 17.11 8.23 6.68
C LYS A 242 18.31 7.27 6.83
N GLU A 243 18.06 5.97 6.87
CA GLU A 243 19.14 4.97 6.97
C GLU A 243 20.02 4.95 5.71
N LEU A 244 19.44 5.10 4.53
CA LEU A 244 20.20 5.19 3.27
C LEU A 244 21.07 6.45 3.24
N GLN A 245 20.55 7.60 3.68
CA GLN A 245 21.32 8.85 3.78
C GLN A 245 22.48 8.73 4.77
N ARG A 246 22.27 8.11 5.94
CA ARG A 246 23.35 7.85 6.92
C ARG A 246 24.45 6.95 6.35
N LYS A 247 24.07 5.90 5.62
CA LYS A 247 25.04 5.00 4.97
C LYS A 247 25.84 5.73 3.88
N ALA A 248 25.21 6.60 3.11
CA ALA A 248 25.88 7.41 2.08
C ALA A 248 26.90 8.38 2.70
N GLN A 249 26.54 9.12 3.74
CA GLN A 249 27.42 10.04 4.45
C GLN A 249 28.64 9.32 5.08
N ASN A 250 28.42 8.15 5.67
CA ASN A 250 29.52 7.36 6.24
C ASN A 250 30.48 6.84 5.17
N LYS A 251 30.02 6.53 3.96
CA LYS A 251 30.87 6.13 2.83
C LYS A 251 31.73 7.30 2.30
N GLU A 252 31.21 8.53 2.31
CA GLU A 252 31.94 9.73 1.91
C GLU A 252 33.00 10.09 2.94
N ASN A 253 32.68 10.12 4.21
CA ASN A 253 33.63 10.42 5.29
C ASN A 253 34.80 9.42 5.34
N ASN A 254 34.55 8.14 5.04
CA ASN A 254 35.64 7.12 4.99
C ASN A 254 36.55 7.25 3.74
N LYS A 255 36.10 7.94 2.68
CA LYS A 255 36.94 8.20 1.48
C LYS A 255 37.82 9.41 1.64
N GLU A 256 37.47 10.37 2.51
CA GLU A 256 38.30 11.55 2.80
C GLU A 256 39.39 11.29 3.85
N THR A 257 39.39 10.12 4.49
CA THR A 257 40.35 9.76 5.56
C THR A 257 41.44 8.80 5.07
N VAL A 258 41.46 8.42 3.80
CA VAL A 258 42.51 7.62 3.12
C VAL A 258 43.25 8.47 2.11
#